data_db6d37d71e5284773bcb1bb9914c4c8d
#
_entry.id   db6d37d71e5284773bcb1bb9914c4c8d
#
_cell.length_a   1.000
_cell.length_b   1.000
_cell.length_c   1.000
_cell.angle_alpha   90.00
_cell.angle_beta   90.00
_cell.angle_gamma   90.00
#
_symmetry.space_group_name_H-M   'P 1'
#
loop_
_entity.id
_entity.type
_entity.pdbx_description
1 polymer ?
#
loop_
_entity_poly.entity_id
_entity_poly.type
_entity_poly.pdbx_seq_one_letter_code
_entity_poly.pdbx_strand_id
1 'polypeptide(L)'
;ITGDNANFEFSYKIEIKGGGTIESGQRWVDLNLAKTLDLDTLAAFVANTYIGWFSVTDKRSGVQTSATFDIKVSSPTYEGWMVLCNEGKQERVRMDMISVISAERVIPAYDVLTPLGLPELKQAKGIGFYPNRFANPADVIYVMSGEGTFKIDRETFKTDASWNIRNIDFIIPPGDENVICYTPVNNASTAGALACICVTDVGNAYVQVFDAAGAAFEYPVNTSIRGSVPEFRVAPYVGVSMARPGNGSTALLYDVDNRQFVGWKYGYDDDAMQTLTPLPDPENGLFSFKTGMELVYMESTRYSSGLVYAIFKDNAGKRSIYGINMSGNGFVQEAKYENLNAPDFDKATSFAFHSQFPYMFYAVDNKVYLHNLGTNTTFPMDNIVLGDNEEVTMLKFNLYRQCSLDDLNNQSDEFMARQYELMVGSYNHSALDNNGGRLGFYPVDGVNNSVTKRTEYSGFAKIKDVVYRERR
;
A
#
# COMPACT_ATOMS: atom_id res chain seq x y z
N ILE A 1 16.90 48.17 -2.37
CA ILE A 1 16.20 49.44 -2.10
C ILE A 1 16.87 50.05 -0.87
N THR A 2 17.79 51.00 -1.08
CA THR A 2 18.43 51.77 -0.04
C THR A 2 17.61 53.05 0.13
N GLY A 3 16.61 53.05 1.00
CA GLY A 3 15.77 54.23 1.24
C GLY A 3 14.83 54.04 2.42
N ASP A 4 14.30 55.15 2.92
CA ASP A 4 13.33 55.16 4.00
C ASP A 4 12.07 54.37 3.60
N ASN A 5 11.79 53.22 4.26
CA ASN A 5 10.63 52.39 4.01
C ASN A 5 9.28 53.13 4.14
N ALA A 6 9.24 54.30 4.78
CA ALA A 6 8.05 55.13 4.92
C ALA A 6 7.48 55.62 3.57
N ASN A 7 8.32 55.68 2.53
CA ASN A 7 7.92 56.13 1.19
C ASN A 7 7.43 55.01 0.28
N PHE A 8 7.42 53.77 0.76
CA PHE A 8 7.00 52.60 -0.03
C PHE A 8 5.82 51.88 0.62
N GLU A 9 4.95 51.35 -0.22
CA GLU A 9 3.90 50.43 0.17
C GLU A 9 4.19 49.08 -0.40
N PHE A 10 4.01 48.04 0.43
CA PHE A 10 4.27 46.64 0.06
C PHE A 10 2.96 45.87 0.07
N SER A 11 2.75 44.98 -0.91
CA SER A 11 1.61 44.10 -0.94
C SER A 11 1.95 42.70 -1.48
N TYR A 12 1.31 41.71 -0.92
CA TYR A 12 1.34 40.34 -1.39
C TYR A 12 -0.06 39.90 -1.83
N LYS A 13 -0.13 39.26 -3.00
CA LYS A 13 -1.36 38.66 -3.55
C LYS A 13 -1.10 37.25 -3.99
N ILE A 14 -2.09 36.38 -3.87
CA ILE A 14 -2.06 35.03 -4.42
C ILE A 14 -3.17 34.86 -5.46
N GLU A 15 -2.84 34.26 -6.61
CA GLU A 15 -3.82 33.89 -7.61
C GLU A 15 -4.59 32.62 -7.18
N ILE A 16 -5.91 32.72 -7.18
CA ILE A 16 -6.80 31.59 -6.88
C ILE A 16 -7.02 30.79 -8.16
N LYS A 17 -6.50 29.57 -8.19
CA LYS A 17 -6.83 28.58 -9.23
C LYS A 17 -7.93 27.66 -8.70
N GLY A 18 -9.12 27.83 -9.21
CA GLY A 18 -10.32 27.01 -9.12
C GLY A 18 -10.50 26.10 -7.88
N GLY A 19 -11.52 26.34 -7.06
CA GLY A 19 -12.03 25.38 -6.09
C GLY A 19 -11.79 25.67 -4.61
N GLY A 20 -11.20 26.79 -4.23
CA GLY A 20 -11.18 27.23 -2.82
C GLY A 20 -12.49 27.89 -2.42
N THR A 21 -12.90 27.78 -1.15
CA THR A 21 -14.04 28.46 -0.53
C THR A 21 -13.82 29.98 -0.46
N ILE A 22 -13.72 30.62 -1.60
CA ILE A 22 -13.67 32.08 -1.69
C ILE A 22 -14.88 32.51 -2.50
N GLU A 23 -15.52 33.59 -2.05
CA GLU A 23 -16.72 34.13 -2.69
C GLU A 23 -16.57 34.19 -4.21
N SER A 24 -17.59 33.69 -4.91
CA SER A 24 -17.58 33.55 -6.37
C SER A 24 -17.23 34.86 -7.05
N GLY A 25 -16.09 34.93 -7.72
CA GLY A 25 -15.65 36.07 -8.50
C GLY A 25 -14.31 36.67 -8.11
N GLN A 26 -13.72 36.34 -6.98
CA GLN A 26 -12.38 36.79 -6.62
C GLN A 26 -11.29 35.97 -7.33
N ARG A 27 -10.44 36.63 -8.11
CA ARG A 27 -9.27 36.02 -8.75
C ARG A 27 -8.03 36.02 -7.86
N TRP A 28 -7.98 36.94 -6.91
CA TRP A 28 -6.83 37.26 -6.08
C TRP A 28 -7.21 37.36 -4.62
N VAL A 29 -6.36 36.89 -3.73
CA VAL A 29 -6.41 37.15 -2.30
C VAL A 29 -5.25 38.03 -1.91
N ASP A 30 -5.55 39.16 -1.26
CA ASP A 30 -4.54 39.98 -0.61
C ASP A 30 -4.12 39.29 0.70
N LEU A 31 -2.83 38.98 0.82
CA LEU A 31 -2.32 38.29 2.00
C LEU A 31 -1.99 39.25 3.12
N ASN A 32 -1.19 40.30 2.83
CA ASN A 32 -0.94 41.37 3.75
C ASN A 32 -0.30 42.56 3.02
N LEU A 33 -0.13 43.69 3.75
CA LEU A 33 0.49 44.92 3.29
C LEU A 33 1.86 45.14 3.93
N ALA A 34 2.44 44.14 4.58
CA ALA A 34 3.73 44.25 5.24
C ALA A 34 4.89 43.95 4.28
N LYS A 35 6.10 44.34 4.70
CA LYS A 35 7.33 44.02 3.96
C LYS A 35 7.66 42.51 3.95
N THR A 36 7.16 41.77 4.93
CA THR A 36 7.32 40.33 5.08
C THR A 36 5.98 39.63 4.92
N LEU A 37 5.97 38.53 4.18
CA LEU A 37 4.79 37.69 4.00
C LEU A 37 4.38 37.04 5.32
N ASP A 38 3.11 37.19 5.70
CA ASP A 38 2.52 36.45 6.80
C ASP A 38 2.08 35.06 6.34
N LEU A 39 2.69 34.01 6.92
CA LEU A 39 2.46 32.65 6.55
C LEU A 39 1.20 32.03 7.21
N ASP A 40 0.68 32.65 8.28
CA ASP A 40 -0.49 32.11 8.98
C ASP A 40 -1.75 32.15 8.09
N THR A 41 -1.85 33.15 7.23
CA THR A 41 -2.94 33.24 6.25
C THR A 41 -2.90 32.13 5.21
N LEU A 42 -1.73 31.55 4.90
CA LEU A 42 -1.56 30.47 3.92
C LEU A 42 -2.09 29.11 4.42
N ALA A 43 -2.27 28.93 5.72
CA ALA A 43 -2.81 27.69 6.30
C ALA A 43 -4.26 27.40 5.86
N ALA A 44 -4.99 28.40 5.38
CA ALA A 44 -6.35 28.22 4.86
C ALA A 44 -6.43 27.77 3.40
N PHE A 45 -5.31 27.74 2.68
CA PHE A 45 -5.29 27.32 1.28
C PHE A 45 -5.18 25.81 1.13
N VAL A 46 -5.91 25.25 0.17
CA VAL A 46 -5.77 23.82 -0.18
C VAL A 46 -4.38 23.54 -0.78
N ALA A 47 -3.91 22.30 -0.65
CA ALA A 47 -2.62 21.89 -1.20
C ALA A 47 -2.60 22.10 -2.73
N ASN A 48 -1.73 22.99 -3.18
CA ASN A 48 -1.53 23.34 -4.60
C ASN A 48 -0.30 24.24 -4.74
N THR A 49 0.12 24.49 -5.99
CA THR A 49 1.09 25.54 -6.31
C THR A 49 0.32 26.77 -6.77
N TYR A 50 0.55 27.89 -6.09
CA TYR A 50 -0.07 29.17 -6.36
C TYR A 50 0.97 30.15 -6.90
N ILE A 51 0.53 31.11 -7.73
CA ILE A 51 1.37 32.20 -8.15
C ILE A 51 1.21 33.34 -7.14
N GLY A 52 2.29 33.66 -6.45
CA GLY A 52 2.40 34.84 -5.59
C GLY A 52 2.88 36.06 -6.35
N TRP A 53 2.37 37.20 -5.96
CA TRP A 53 2.79 38.51 -6.47
C TRP A 53 3.24 39.36 -5.29
N PHE A 54 4.49 39.82 -5.35
CA PHE A 54 4.99 40.85 -4.45
C PHE A 54 5.07 42.16 -5.19
N SER A 55 4.45 43.23 -4.67
CA SER A 55 4.41 44.55 -5.28
C SER A 55 4.95 45.59 -4.32
N VAL A 56 5.70 46.50 -4.87
CA VAL A 56 6.22 47.68 -4.17
C VAL A 56 5.74 48.93 -4.91
N THR A 57 5.06 49.82 -4.21
CA THR A 57 4.59 51.10 -4.75
C THR A 57 5.32 52.26 -4.08
N ASP A 58 5.95 53.10 -4.88
CA ASP A 58 6.49 54.40 -4.37
C ASP A 58 5.34 55.39 -4.19
N LYS A 59 5.05 55.73 -2.95
CA LYS A 59 3.93 56.62 -2.59
C LYS A 59 4.07 58.05 -3.14
N ARG A 60 5.28 58.49 -3.51
CA ARG A 60 5.54 59.80 -4.05
C ARG A 60 5.25 59.90 -5.55
N SER A 61 5.58 58.85 -6.27
CA SER A 61 5.45 58.83 -7.73
C SER A 61 4.24 58.00 -8.20
N GLY A 62 3.67 57.14 -7.33
CA GLY A 62 2.63 56.19 -7.70
C GLY A 62 3.13 55.04 -8.56
N VAL A 63 4.44 54.93 -8.80
CA VAL A 63 5.01 53.87 -9.62
C VAL A 63 5.03 52.57 -8.83
N GLN A 64 4.46 51.50 -9.43
CA GLN A 64 4.46 50.17 -8.87
C GLN A 64 5.37 49.25 -9.67
N THR A 65 6.15 48.45 -8.95
CA THR A 65 6.95 47.34 -9.50
C THR A 65 6.52 46.04 -8.83
N SER A 66 6.34 44.98 -9.61
CA SER A 66 5.92 43.68 -9.09
C SER A 66 6.84 42.57 -9.55
N ALA A 67 7.02 41.58 -8.70
CA ALA A 67 7.68 40.31 -9.00
C ALA A 67 6.75 39.15 -8.69
N THR A 68 6.83 38.10 -9.48
CA THR A 68 6.10 36.85 -9.23
C THR A 68 7.01 35.80 -8.58
N PHE A 69 6.42 34.92 -7.80
CA PHE A 69 7.08 33.79 -7.19
C PHE A 69 6.07 32.63 -6.99
N ASP A 70 6.54 31.42 -6.91
CA ASP A 70 5.69 30.26 -6.65
C ASP A 70 5.53 30.04 -5.15
N ILE A 71 4.29 29.80 -4.71
CA ILE A 71 3.95 29.36 -3.36
C ILE A 71 3.41 27.94 -3.44
N LYS A 72 4.18 26.99 -2.94
CA LYS A 72 3.74 25.61 -2.83
C LYS A 72 3.10 25.39 -1.46
N VAL A 73 1.77 25.33 -1.42
CA VAL A 73 1.01 24.91 -0.25
C VAL A 73 0.89 23.39 -0.29
N SER A 74 1.33 22.72 0.77
CA SER A 74 1.24 21.26 0.90
C SER A 74 0.43 20.91 2.13
N SER A 75 -0.53 19.98 2.00
CA SER A 75 -1.13 19.36 3.17
C SER A 75 -0.03 18.58 3.92
N PRO A 76 0.00 18.62 5.24
CA PRO A 76 0.95 17.80 6.01
C PRO A 76 0.71 16.30 5.84
N THR A 77 -0.38 15.92 5.18
CA THR A 77 -0.78 14.52 4.96
C THR A 77 -0.91 14.16 3.47
N TYR A 78 -0.32 14.95 2.56
CA TYR A 78 -0.51 14.80 1.11
C TYR A 78 0.30 13.65 0.50
N GLU A 79 1.54 13.44 0.94
CA GLU A 79 2.46 12.41 0.44
C GLU A 79 3.21 11.76 1.61
N GLY A 80 3.46 10.46 1.55
CA GLY A 80 4.28 9.77 2.54
C GLY A 80 3.82 8.36 2.84
N TRP A 81 4.36 7.80 3.92
CA TRP A 81 4.04 6.47 4.39
C TRP A 81 2.80 6.49 5.27
N MET A 82 1.74 5.80 4.87
CA MET A 82 0.58 5.54 5.71
C MET A 82 0.85 4.27 6.52
N VAL A 83 0.74 4.37 7.84
CA VAL A 83 1.08 3.31 8.79
C VAL A 83 -0.19 2.86 9.49
N LEU A 84 -0.65 1.66 9.19
CA LEU A 84 -1.84 1.08 9.80
C LEU A 84 -1.45 0.27 11.02
N CYS A 85 -2.10 0.52 12.15
CA CYS A 85 -1.78 -0.03 13.45
C CYS A 85 -2.98 -0.65 14.15
N ASN A 86 -2.70 -1.59 15.05
CA ASN A 86 -3.61 -2.04 16.10
C ASN A 86 -3.22 -1.34 17.43
N GLU A 87 -4.13 -0.57 17.98
CA GLU A 87 -3.89 0.17 19.22
C GLU A 87 -4.55 -0.52 20.42
N GLY A 88 -3.76 -0.70 21.46
CA GLY A 88 -4.23 -1.25 22.73
C GLY A 88 -4.71 -2.70 22.66
N LYS A 89 -5.28 -3.16 23.77
CA LYS A 89 -5.75 -4.55 23.92
C LYS A 89 -6.99 -4.88 23.09
N GLN A 90 -7.75 -3.87 22.69
CA GLN A 90 -8.95 -4.03 21.86
C GLN A 90 -8.63 -3.99 20.38
N GLU A 91 -7.37 -3.81 20.01
CA GLU A 91 -6.89 -3.72 18.63
C GLU A 91 -7.64 -2.66 17.81
N ARG A 92 -7.88 -1.46 18.42
CA ARG A 92 -8.46 -0.33 17.67
C ARG A 92 -7.64 -0.04 16.42
N VAL A 93 -8.29 0.09 15.29
CA VAL A 93 -7.63 0.51 14.05
C VAL A 93 -7.21 1.97 14.18
N ARG A 94 -5.92 2.22 14.13
CA ARG A 94 -5.30 3.54 14.09
C ARG A 94 -4.48 3.67 12.82
N MET A 95 -4.62 4.77 12.11
CA MET A 95 -3.79 5.09 10.96
C MET A 95 -2.92 6.30 11.31
N ASP A 96 -1.62 6.13 11.21
CA ASP A 96 -0.63 7.18 11.33
C ASP A 96 -0.03 7.48 9.96
N MET A 97 0.70 8.58 9.83
CA MET A 97 1.39 8.93 8.58
C MET A 97 2.78 9.50 8.86
N ILE A 98 3.76 9.10 8.07
CA ILE A 98 5.05 9.75 7.97
C ILE A 98 4.99 10.64 6.73
N SER A 99 4.67 11.92 6.92
CA SER A 99 4.49 12.86 5.83
C SER A 99 5.82 13.31 5.25
N VAL A 100 5.97 13.19 3.94
CA VAL A 100 7.13 13.67 3.17
C VAL A 100 6.75 15.00 2.52
N ILE A 101 7.05 16.10 3.20
CA ILE A 101 6.75 17.45 2.71
C ILE A 101 7.83 17.90 1.71
N SER A 102 9.08 17.61 2.01
CA SER A 102 10.24 17.75 1.14
C SER A 102 11.31 16.74 1.53
N ALA A 103 12.42 16.68 0.79
CA ALA A 103 13.55 15.82 1.12
C ALA A 103 14.12 16.12 2.53
N GLU A 104 14.09 17.39 2.95
CA GLU A 104 14.60 17.84 4.25
C GLU A 104 13.55 17.88 5.35
N ARG A 105 12.26 17.74 5.00
CA ARG A 105 11.16 17.87 5.95
C ARG A 105 10.23 16.68 5.90
N VAL A 106 10.48 15.73 6.79
CA VAL A 106 9.66 14.53 7.00
C VAL A 106 9.11 14.57 8.42
N ILE A 107 7.79 14.49 8.59
CA ILE A 107 7.11 14.69 9.87
C ILE A 107 6.11 13.56 10.11
N PRO A 108 6.13 12.87 11.27
CA PRO A 108 5.06 11.95 11.64
C PRO A 108 3.79 12.71 12.03
N ALA A 109 2.64 12.20 11.61
CA ALA A 109 1.32 12.60 12.06
C ALA A 109 0.59 11.36 12.59
N TYR A 110 0.00 11.48 13.76
CA TYR A 110 -0.57 10.33 14.45
C TYR A 110 -2.10 10.39 14.46
N ASP A 111 -2.73 9.21 14.44
CA ASP A 111 -4.19 9.00 14.53
C ASP A 111 -4.96 9.88 13.55
N VAL A 112 -4.58 9.81 12.27
CA VAL A 112 -5.15 10.65 11.22
C VAL A 112 -6.48 10.14 10.66
N LEU A 113 -6.85 8.87 10.92
CA LEU A 113 -8.11 8.29 10.47
C LEU A 113 -9.29 8.81 11.30
N THR A 114 -10.31 9.32 10.63
CA THR A 114 -11.52 9.82 11.27
C THR A 114 -12.75 9.05 10.79
N PRO A 115 -13.17 7.97 11.47
CA PRO A 115 -14.43 7.28 11.19
C PRO A 115 -15.63 8.07 11.71
N LEU A 116 -16.53 8.45 10.83
CA LEU A 116 -17.72 9.26 11.15
C LEU A 116 -18.95 8.36 11.37
N GLY A 117 -19.52 8.41 12.58
CA GLY A 117 -20.74 7.66 12.88
C GLY A 117 -20.59 6.14 12.82
N LEU A 118 -19.35 5.63 12.68
CA LEU A 118 -19.03 4.21 12.74
C LEU A 118 -18.76 3.79 14.18
N PRO A 119 -19.04 2.53 14.53
CA PRO A 119 -18.39 1.89 15.65
C PRO A 119 -16.86 1.96 15.49
N GLU A 120 -16.15 1.88 16.60
CA GLU A 120 -14.69 1.82 16.57
C GLU A 120 -14.22 0.63 15.72
N LEU A 121 -13.46 0.92 14.64
CA LEU A 121 -12.90 -0.12 13.79
C LEU A 121 -11.81 -0.88 14.55
N LYS A 122 -11.79 -2.21 14.41
CA LYS A 122 -10.87 -3.11 15.13
C LYS A 122 -10.17 -4.07 14.19
N GLN A 123 -9.07 -4.64 14.67
CA GLN A 123 -8.32 -5.66 13.96
C GLN A 123 -7.89 -5.23 12.55
N ALA A 124 -6.97 -4.27 12.49
CA ALA A 124 -6.33 -3.88 11.24
C ALA A 124 -5.83 -5.12 10.46
N LYS A 125 -6.21 -5.25 9.21
CA LYS A 125 -5.82 -6.34 8.30
C LYS A 125 -4.81 -5.88 7.26
N GLY A 126 -4.99 -4.68 6.70
CA GLY A 126 -4.10 -4.11 5.69
C GLY A 126 -4.52 -2.72 5.25
N ILE A 127 -3.61 -2.03 4.58
CA ILE A 127 -3.85 -0.73 3.98
C ILE A 127 -3.42 -0.75 2.52
N GLY A 128 -4.24 -0.19 1.64
CA GLY A 128 -3.97 -0.07 0.22
C GLY A 128 -4.05 1.36 -0.27
N PHE A 129 -3.14 1.72 -1.16
CA PHE A 129 -3.25 2.92 -1.97
C PHE A 129 -3.19 2.47 -3.43
N TYR A 130 -4.36 2.46 -4.08
CA TYR A 130 -4.49 1.86 -5.39
C TYR A 130 -5.07 2.83 -6.39
N PRO A 131 -4.45 2.92 -7.58
CA PRO A 131 -5.03 3.64 -8.67
C PRO A 131 -6.28 2.90 -9.18
N ASN A 132 -7.37 3.66 -9.32
CA ASN A 132 -8.57 3.20 -9.98
C ASN A 132 -8.87 4.17 -11.13
N ARG A 133 -8.60 3.77 -12.37
CA ARG A 133 -8.76 4.63 -13.54
C ARG A 133 -10.19 5.12 -13.78
N PHE A 134 -11.18 4.48 -13.17
CA PHE A 134 -12.59 4.87 -13.25
C PHE A 134 -13.07 5.68 -12.05
N ALA A 135 -12.24 5.80 -10.99
CA ALA A 135 -12.56 6.65 -9.87
C ALA A 135 -12.17 8.11 -10.18
N ASN A 136 -12.91 9.04 -9.59
CA ASN A 136 -12.53 10.44 -9.57
C ASN A 136 -12.59 10.92 -8.11
N PRO A 137 -11.45 11.13 -7.47
CA PRO A 137 -10.07 11.02 -7.98
C PRO A 137 -9.64 9.57 -8.25
N ALA A 138 -8.68 9.41 -9.16
CA ALA A 138 -8.23 8.10 -9.62
C ALA A 138 -7.54 7.24 -8.55
N ASP A 139 -6.99 7.86 -7.51
CA ASP A 139 -6.28 7.17 -6.44
C ASP A 139 -7.17 7.04 -5.21
N VAL A 140 -7.28 5.84 -4.67
CA VAL A 140 -8.15 5.51 -3.54
C VAL A 140 -7.32 4.88 -2.42
N ILE A 141 -7.57 5.34 -1.19
CA ILE A 141 -7.04 4.72 0.02
C ILE A 141 -8.07 3.71 0.54
N TYR A 142 -7.62 2.50 0.82
CA TYR A 142 -8.45 1.44 1.42
C TYR A 142 -7.86 1.06 2.78
N VAL A 143 -8.69 1.04 3.81
CA VAL A 143 -8.36 0.48 5.12
C VAL A 143 -9.17 -0.80 5.30
N MET A 144 -8.47 -1.91 5.49
CA MET A 144 -9.03 -3.23 5.74
C MET A 144 -8.99 -3.54 7.23
N SER A 145 -10.11 -3.94 7.80
CA SER A 145 -10.28 -4.22 9.23
C SER A 145 -11.12 -5.47 9.45
N GLY A 146 -11.35 -5.85 10.71
CA GLY A 146 -12.29 -6.91 11.07
C GLY A 146 -13.74 -6.56 10.76
N GLU A 147 -14.08 -5.28 10.66
CA GLU A 147 -15.41 -4.78 10.30
C GLU A 147 -15.59 -4.54 8.80
N GLY A 148 -14.59 -4.91 7.99
CA GLY A 148 -14.62 -4.78 6.55
C GLY A 148 -13.59 -3.81 5.98
N THR A 149 -13.70 -3.55 4.69
CA THR A 149 -12.82 -2.66 3.94
C THR A 149 -13.56 -1.36 3.63
N PHE A 150 -12.93 -0.25 3.99
CA PHE A 150 -13.47 1.09 3.81
C PHE A 150 -12.60 1.90 2.86
N LYS A 151 -13.23 2.64 1.95
CA LYS A 151 -12.59 3.73 1.23
C LYS A 151 -12.39 4.90 2.20
N ILE A 152 -11.26 5.58 2.08
CA ILE A 152 -10.91 6.71 2.92
C ILE A 152 -10.79 7.94 2.03
N ASP A 153 -11.41 9.03 2.44
CA ASP A 153 -11.21 10.32 1.77
C ASP A 153 -9.74 10.72 1.85
N ARG A 154 -9.14 10.93 0.70
CA ARG A 154 -7.69 11.11 0.61
C ARG A 154 -7.18 12.44 1.14
N GLU A 155 -8.06 13.43 1.28
CA GLU A 155 -7.67 14.77 1.76
C GLU A 155 -7.92 14.94 3.27
N THR A 156 -9.01 14.35 3.76
CA THR A 156 -9.46 14.53 5.14
C THR A 156 -9.24 13.30 6.01
N PHE A 157 -8.89 12.14 5.42
CA PHE A 157 -8.83 10.81 6.06
C PHE A 157 -10.11 10.41 6.80
N LYS A 158 -11.24 10.92 6.33
CA LYS A 158 -12.55 10.56 6.85
C LYS A 158 -13.12 9.34 6.14
N THR A 159 -13.91 8.57 6.86
CA THR A 159 -14.76 7.50 6.32
C THR A 159 -16.01 7.37 7.15
N ASP A 160 -17.04 6.74 6.60
CA ASP A 160 -18.27 6.39 7.28
C ASP A 160 -18.86 5.07 6.74
N ALA A 161 -20.02 4.66 7.24
CA ALA A 161 -20.64 3.40 6.85
C ALA A 161 -20.97 3.31 5.35
N SER A 162 -21.24 4.44 4.69
CA SER A 162 -21.51 4.47 3.25
C SER A 162 -20.28 4.22 2.39
N TRP A 163 -19.09 4.33 2.96
CA TRP A 163 -17.80 4.11 2.30
C TRP A 163 -17.26 2.69 2.49
N ASN A 164 -18.01 1.81 3.17
CA ASN A 164 -17.68 0.38 3.18
C ASN A 164 -17.89 -0.18 1.77
N ILE A 165 -16.88 -0.83 1.19
CA ILE A 165 -16.94 -1.33 -0.19
C ILE A 165 -18.07 -2.33 -0.43
N ARG A 166 -18.52 -3.08 0.60
CA ARG A 166 -19.70 -3.94 0.48
C ARG A 166 -20.98 -3.18 0.10
N ASN A 167 -21.06 -1.90 0.45
CA ASN A 167 -22.22 -1.05 0.18
C ASN A 167 -22.15 -0.31 -1.16
N ILE A 168 -20.94 -0.09 -1.69
CA ILE A 168 -20.72 0.76 -2.86
C ILE A 168 -20.15 0.03 -4.07
N ASP A 169 -19.39 -1.04 -3.85
CA ASP A 169 -18.72 -1.76 -4.93
C ASP A 169 -19.39 -3.12 -5.22
N PHE A 170 -20.45 -3.50 -4.49
CA PHE A 170 -21.21 -4.73 -4.71
C PHE A 170 -22.60 -4.43 -5.26
N ILE A 171 -23.01 -5.12 -6.33
CA ILE A 171 -24.41 -5.15 -6.77
C ILE A 171 -25.24 -6.01 -5.81
N ILE A 172 -24.67 -7.14 -5.39
CA ILE A 172 -25.26 -8.04 -4.40
C ILE A 172 -24.30 -8.08 -3.21
N PRO A 173 -24.59 -7.36 -2.11
CA PRO A 173 -23.73 -7.37 -0.94
C PRO A 173 -23.51 -8.78 -0.37
N PRO A 174 -22.31 -9.10 0.11
CA PRO A 174 -21.97 -10.44 0.61
C PRO A 174 -22.53 -10.67 2.01
N GLY A 175 -23.85 -10.81 2.18
CA GLY A 175 -24.47 -11.14 3.46
C GLY A 175 -23.85 -10.41 4.69
N ASP A 176 -23.55 -11.14 5.77
CA ASP A 176 -22.90 -10.60 6.97
C ASP A 176 -21.35 -10.71 6.92
N GLU A 177 -20.78 -10.99 5.75
CA GLU A 177 -19.34 -11.15 5.57
C GLU A 177 -18.64 -9.80 5.47
N ASN A 178 -17.41 -9.72 5.97
CA ASN A 178 -16.55 -8.54 5.88
C ASN A 178 -15.40 -8.79 4.90
N VAL A 179 -15.20 -7.89 3.97
CA VAL A 179 -14.03 -7.93 3.07
C VAL A 179 -12.78 -7.55 3.87
N ILE A 180 -11.83 -8.50 3.98
CA ILE A 180 -10.60 -8.35 4.76
C ILE A 180 -9.33 -8.34 3.90
N CYS A 181 -9.44 -8.64 2.60
CA CYS A 181 -8.36 -8.56 1.63
C CYS A 181 -8.90 -7.93 0.35
N TYR A 182 -8.23 -6.92 -0.17
CA TYR A 182 -8.58 -6.22 -1.40
C TYR A 182 -7.31 -6.04 -2.23
N THR A 183 -7.25 -6.64 -3.42
CA THR A 183 -6.05 -6.66 -4.25
C THR A 183 -6.38 -6.35 -5.71
N PRO A 184 -5.84 -5.25 -6.27
CA PRO A 184 -5.98 -4.97 -7.69
C PRO A 184 -5.13 -5.91 -8.54
N VAL A 185 -5.68 -6.34 -9.66
CA VAL A 185 -5.01 -7.11 -10.72
C VAL A 185 -4.63 -6.14 -11.82
N ASN A 186 -3.36 -5.82 -11.94
CA ASN A 186 -2.87 -4.82 -12.89
C ASN A 186 -2.75 -5.40 -14.29
N ASN A 187 -3.17 -4.63 -15.30
CA ASN A 187 -2.84 -4.89 -16.69
C ASN A 187 -1.68 -3.98 -17.11
N ALA A 188 -0.66 -4.57 -17.69
CA ALA A 188 0.53 -3.86 -18.14
C ALA A 188 0.36 -3.01 -19.39
N SER A 189 -0.61 -3.34 -20.20
CA SER A 189 -0.83 -2.64 -21.47
C SER A 189 -1.75 -1.42 -21.36
N THR A 190 -2.40 -1.25 -20.22
CA THR A 190 -3.30 -0.12 -19.94
C THR A 190 -2.98 0.51 -18.60
N ALA A 191 -3.11 1.82 -18.51
CA ALA A 191 -3.01 2.53 -17.26
C ALA A 191 -4.08 2.06 -16.28
N GLY A 192 -3.68 1.43 -15.18
CA GLY A 192 -4.56 1.05 -14.08
C GLY A 192 -4.83 -0.46 -13.93
N ALA A 193 -5.60 -0.81 -12.91
CA ALA A 193 -6.02 -2.18 -12.66
C ALA A 193 -7.06 -2.63 -13.69
N LEU A 194 -6.93 -3.86 -14.18
CA LEU A 194 -7.92 -4.51 -15.03
C LEU A 194 -9.09 -5.04 -14.22
N ALA A 195 -8.78 -5.56 -13.04
CA ALA A 195 -9.76 -6.12 -12.13
C ALA A 195 -9.32 -5.89 -10.68
N CYS A 196 -10.20 -6.19 -9.77
CA CYS A 196 -9.87 -6.31 -8.36
C CYS A 196 -10.43 -7.62 -7.79
N ILE A 197 -9.68 -8.26 -6.92
CA ILE A 197 -10.12 -9.43 -6.18
C ILE A 197 -10.20 -9.06 -4.71
N CYS A 198 -11.31 -9.40 -4.07
CA CYS A 198 -11.44 -9.32 -2.64
C CYS A 198 -11.74 -10.69 -2.03
N VAL A 199 -11.34 -10.86 -0.76
CA VAL A 199 -11.61 -12.06 0.03
C VAL A 199 -12.24 -11.63 1.35
N THR A 200 -13.28 -12.35 1.77
CA THR A 200 -13.99 -12.08 3.01
C THR A 200 -13.42 -12.88 4.18
N ASP A 201 -13.83 -12.51 5.38
CA ASP A 201 -13.46 -13.16 6.65
C ASP A 201 -13.90 -14.62 6.75
N VAL A 202 -14.91 -15.01 5.98
CA VAL A 202 -15.36 -16.42 5.89
C VAL A 202 -14.67 -17.18 4.73
N GLY A 203 -13.82 -16.52 3.95
CA GLY A 203 -13.04 -17.11 2.86
C GLY A 203 -13.74 -17.15 1.51
N ASN A 204 -14.77 -16.35 1.29
CA ASN A 204 -15.37 -16.16 -0.03
C ASN A 204 -14.56 -15.13 -0.84
N ALA A 205 -14.34 -15.45 -2.12
CA ALA A 205 -13.66 -14.55 -3.05
C ALA A 205 -14.63 -13.95 -4.07
N TYR A 206 -14.40 -12.69 -4.40
CA TYR A 206 -15.18 -11.95 -5.41
C TYR A 206 -14.25 -11.21 -6.36
N VAL A 207 -14.69 -11.06 -7.61
CA VAL A 207 -13.94 -10.34 -8.65
C VAL A 207 -14.78 -9.20 -9.20
N GLN A 208 -14.17 -8.03 -9.28
CA GLN A 208 -14.68 -6.85 -9.95
C GLN A 208 -13.81 -6.61 -11.19
N VAL A 209 -14.38 -6.62 -12.39
CA VAL A 209 -13.67 -6.35 -13.63
C VAL A 209 -13.94 -4.91 -14.04
N PHE A 210 -12.88 -4.12 -14.23
CA PHE A 210 -12.97 -2.73 -14.65
C PHE A 210 -13.11 -2.63 -16.15
N ASP A 211 -14.32 -2.80 -16.66
CA ASP A 211 -14.66 -2.55 -18.07
C ASP A 211 -15.31 -1.16 -18.27
N ALA A 212 -15.73 -0.90 -19.51
CA ALA A 212 -16.32 0.40 -19.85
C ALA A 212 -17.72 0.65 -19.26
N ALA A 213 -18.35 -0.37 -18.70
CA ALA A 213 -19.76 -0.33 -18.25
C ALA A 213 -19.94 -0.04 -16.75
N GLY A 214 -18.84 0.05 -16.00
CA GLY A 214 -18.86 0.20 -14.56
C GLY A 214 -18.81 -1.14 -13.85
N ALA A 215 -17.77 -1.31 -13.11
CA ALA A 215 -17.44 -2.57 -12.47
C ALA A 215 -18.04 -2.67 -11.07
N ALA A 216 -18.61 -3.80 -10.74
CA ALA A 216 -19.03 -4.13 -9.39
C ALA A 216 -18.72 -5.60 -9.08
N PHE A 217 -18.62 -5.92 -7.80
CA PHE A 217 -18.62 -7.30 -7.35
C PHE A 217 -20.06 -7.83 -7.39
N GLU A 218 -20.26 -9.06 -7.85
CA GLU A 218 -21.58 -9.68 -7.96
C GLU A 218 -21.68 -10.95 -7.12
N TYR A 219 -21.18 -12.05 -7.67
CA TYR A 219 -21.25 -13.38 -7.07
C TYR A 219 -19.88 -13.83 -6.59
N PRO A 220 -19.83 -14.74 -5.59
CA PRO A 220 -18.58 -15.37 -5.23
C PRO A 220 -18.02 -16.18 -6.40
N VAL A 221 -16.69 -16.17 -6.54
CA VAL A 221 -15.97 -16.87 -7.61
C VAL A 221 -15.34 -18.19 -7.18
N ASN A 222 -15.36 -18.51 -5.88
CA ASN A 222 -14.90 -19.79 -5.33
C ASN A 222 -15.99 -20.88 -5.44
N THR A 223 -16.45 -21.07 -6.67
CA THR A 223 -17.52 -22.00 -7.08
C THR A 223 -17.23 -22.49 -8.50
N SER A 224 -17.80 -23.62 -8.88
CA SER A 224 -17.71 -24.18 -10.24
C SER A 224 -18.74 -23.57 -11.20
N ILE A 225 -19.82 -23.01 -10.68
CA ILE A 225 -20.90 -22.42 -11.48
C ILE A 225 -21.16 -20.99 -10.97
N ARG A 226 -21.11 -19.99 -11.85
CA ARG A 226 -21.43 -18.61 -11.52
C ARG A 226 -22.81 -18.47 -10.87
N GLY A 227 -22.86 -17.76 -9.75
CA GLY A 227 -24.09 -17.49 -9.00
C GLY A 227 -24.54 -18.64 -8.11
N SER A 228 -23.79 -19.74 -8.04
CA SER A 228 -24.01 -20.77 -7.05
C SER A 228 -23.35 -20.43 -5.70
N VAL A 229 -23.63 -21.23 -4.68
CA VAL A 229 -23.01 -21.07 -3.36
C VAL A 229 -21.52 -21.42 -3.42
N PRO A 230 -20.66 -20.80 -2.58
CA PRO A 230 -19.26 -21.16 -2.47
C PRO A 230 -19.05 -22.64 -2.16
N GLU A 231 -18.10 -23.27 -2.85
CA GLU A 231 -17.78 -24.70 -2.71
C GLU A 231 -16.55 -24.95 -1.84
N PHE A 232 -15.71 -23.94 -1.69
CA PHE A 232 -14.49 -23.99 -0.87
C PHE A 232 -14.14 -22.59 -0.36
N ARG A 233 -13.33 -22.53 0.68
CA ARG A 233 -12.80 -21.28 1.22
C ARG A 233 -11.42 -20.97 0.63
N VAL A 234 -11.11 -19.70 0.44
CA VAL A 234 -9.77 -19.26 0.03
C VAL A 234 -9.06 -18.52 1.15
N ALA A 235 -7.73 -18.63 1.16
CA ALA A 235 -6.89 -17.84 2.05
C ALA A 235 -6.93 -16.35 1.67
N PRO A 236 -6.76 -15.41 2.63
CA PRO A 236 -6.82 -13.97 2.36
C PRO A 236 -5.50 -13.44 1.74
N TYR A 237 -5.02 -14.14 0.72
CA TYR A 237 -3.86 -13.78 -0.07
C TYR A 237 -4.21 -13.87 -1.56
N VAL A 238 -3.80 -12.87 -2.33
CA VAL A 238 -3.99 -12.86 -3.78
C VAL A 238 -2.65 -12.61 -4.46
N GLY A 239 -2.15 -13.63 -5.14
CA GLY A 239 -0.98 -13.54 -6.01
C GLY A 239 -1.35 -12.87 -7.32
N VAL A 240 -0.60 -11.83 -7.70
CA VAL A 240 -0.78 -11.12 -8.97
C VAL A 240 0.58 -10.91 -9.64
N SER A 241 0.59 -10.78 -10.96
CA SER A 241 1.81 -10.41 -11.66
C SER A 241 2.24 -9.00 -11.28
N MET A 242 3.48 -8.86 -10.82
CA MET A 242 4.15 -7.58 -10.59
C MET A 242 5.21 -7.29 -11.66
N ALA A 243 5.27 -8.11 -12.72
CA ALA A 243 6.16 -7.93 -13.86
C ALA A 243 5.94 -6.58 -14.56
N ARG A 244 6.96 -6.14 -15.31
CA ARG A 244 6.91 -4.91 -16.13
C ARG A 244 7.49 -5.18 -17.52
N PRO A 245 6.71 -5.01 -18.56
CA PRO A 245 5.27 -4.89 -18.61
C PRO A 245 4.63 -6.18 -18.09
N GLY A 246 3.64 -6.09 -17.18
CA GLY A 246 2.96 -7.23 -16.63
C GLY A 246 1.82 -7.69 -17.53
N ASN A 247 1.45 -8.95 -17.48
CA ASN A 247 0.20 -9.47 -18.02
C ASN A 247 -0.79 -9.62 -16.88
N GLY A 248 -1.59 -8.59 -16.63
CA GLY A 248 -2.50 -8.51 -15.50
C GLY A 248 -3.83 -9.21 -15.74
N SER A 249 -3.84 -10.35 -16.43
CA SER A 249 -5.07 -11.08 -16.72
C SER A 249 -5.26 -12.32 -15.86
N THR A 250 -4.40 -12.52 -14.85
CA THR A 250 -4.47 -13.70 -13.98
C THR A 250 -4.27 -13.32 -12.52
N ALA A 251 -4.90 -14.08 -11.62
CA ALA A 251 -4.64 -14.03 -10.19
C ALA A 251 -4.56 -15.45 -9.62
N LEU A 252 -3.69 -15.63 -8.62
CA LEU A 252 -3.44 -16.88 -7.93
C LEU A 252 -4.01 -16.79 -6.52
N LEU A 253 -4.83 -17.76 -6.14
CA LEU A 253 -5.39 -17.91 -4.82
C LEU A 253 -5.11 -19.32 -4.29
N TYR A 254 -5.46 -19.56 -3.04
CA TYR A 254 -5.29 -20.85 -2.41
C TYR A 254 -6.58 -21.34 -1.74
N ASP A 255 -7.09 -22.46 -2.22
CA ASP A 255 -8.20 -23.20 -1.63
C ASP A 255 -7.70 -23.90 -0.35
N VAL A 256 -8.15 -23.41 0.80
CA VAL A 256 -7.69 -23.92 2.11
C VAL A 256 -8.33 -25.25 2.49
N ASP A 257 -9.50 -25.55 1.95
CA ASP A 257 -10.24 -26.77 2.26
C ASP A 257 -9.66 -27.98 1.51
N ASN A 258 -9.33 -27.82 0.23
CA ASN A 258 -8.72 -28.86 -0.59
C ASN A 258 -7.18 -28.78 -0.61
N ARG A 259 -6.59 -27.75 0.01
CA ARG A 259 -5.14 -27.50 0.07
C ARG A 259 -4.48 -27.48 -1.30
N GLN A 260 -5.00 -26.64 -2.18
CA GLN A 260 -4.57 -26.53 -3.57
C GLN A 260 -4.56 -25.10 -4.07
N PHE A 261 -3.72 -24.82 -5.05
CA PHE A 261 -3.80 -23.57 -5.78
C PHE A 261 -4.99 -23.53 -6.73
N VAL A 262 -5.63 -22.38 -6.78
CA VAL A 262 -6.69 -22.06 -7.73
C VAL A 262 -6.34 -20.77 -8.46
N GLY A 263 -6.73 -20.70 -9.73
CA GLY A 263 -6.45 -19.55 -10.59
C GLY A 263 -7.70 -18.86 -11.08
N TRP A 264 -7.62 -17.53 -11.17
CA TRP A 264 -8.55 -16.71 -11.93
C TRP A 264 -7.86 -16.20 -13.20
N LYS A 265 -8.58 -16.22 -14.32
CA LYS A 265 -8.12 -15.66 -15.60
C LYS A 265 -9.15 -14.72 -16.17
N TYR A 266 -8.70 -13.57 -16.67
CA TYR A 266 -9.53 -12.66 -17.46
C TYR A 266 -9.58 -13.10 -18.93
N GLY A 267 -10.73 -13.00 -19.57
CA GLY A 267 -10.91 -13.19 -20.98
C GLY A 267 -12.32 -12.80 -21.41
N TYR A 268 -12.56 -12.64 -22.68
CA TYR A 268 -13.79 -12.04 -23.21
C TYR A 268 -14.93 -13.04 -23.49
N ASP A 269 -14.65 -14.35 -23.55
CA ASP A 269 -15.56 -15.28 -24.24
C ASP A 269 -16.06 -16.48 -23.39
N ASP A 270 -15.77 -16.55 -22.07
CA ASP A 270 -16.09 -17.74 -21.30
C ASP A 270 -16.68 -17.47 -19.90
N ASP A 271 -17.83 -18.08 -19.62
CA ASP A 271 -18.40 -18.13 -18.26
C ASP A 271 -17.43 -18.75 -17.23
N ALA A 272 -16.50 -19.58 -17.68
CA ALA A 272 -15.42 -20.18 -16.87
C ALA A 272 -14.47 -19.14 -16.24
N MET A 273 -14.42 -17.92 -16.78
CA MET A 273 -13.58 -16.86 -16.24
C MET A 273 -14.11 -16.16 -15.00
N GLN A 274 -15.31 -16.47 -14.64
CA GLN A 274 -15.97 -15.85 -13.50
C GLN A 274 -15.87 -16.73 -12.25
N THR A 275 -15.10 -17.82 -12.34
CA THR A 275 -14.91 -18.77 -11.24
C THR A 275 -13.42 -19.07 -11.06
N LEU A 276 -13.06 -19.46 -9.83
CA LEU A 276 -11.73 -19.97 -9.53
C LEU A 276 -11.60 -21.41 -9.97
N THR A 277 -10.57 -21.71 -10.75
CA THR A 277 -10.33 -23.05 -11.28
C THR A 277 -9.12 -23.69 -10.61
N PRO A 278 -9.20 -24.94 -10.11
CA PRO A 278 -8.03 -25.68 -9.67
C PRO A 278 -6.96 -25.76 -10.77
N LEU A 279 -5.72 -25.51 -10.41
CA LEU A 279 -4.62 -25.54 -11.38
C LEU A 279 -4.22 -26.97 -11.68
N PRO A 280 -4.16 -27.38 -12.97
CA PRO A 280 -3.70 -28.70 -13.36
C PRO A 280 -2.19 -28.80 -13.19
N ASP A 281 -1.71 -29.95 -12.71
CA ASP A 281 -0.28 -30.23 -12.63
C ASP A 281 0.34 -30.31 -14.03
N PRO A 282 1.48 -29.64 -14.28
CA PRO A 282 2.21 -29.82 -15.52
C PRO A 282 2.90 -31.19 -15.56
N GLU A 283 3.10 -31.74 -16.77
CA GLU A 283 3.67 -33.08 -16.97
C GLU A 283 5.02 -33.29 -16.28
N ASN A 284 5.87 -32.24 -16.26
CA ASN A 284 7.18 -32.26 -15.60
C ASN A 284 7.25 -31.16 -14.51
N GLY A 285 6.23 -31.09 -13.66
CA GLY A 285 6.13 -30.08 -12.63
C GLY A 285 7.15 -30.25 -11.51
N LEU A 286 7.54 -29.14 -10.90
CA LEU A 286 8.41 -29.14 -9.72
C LEU A 286 7.67 -29.62 -8.46
N PHE A 287 6.35 -29.42 -8.42
CA PHE A 287 5.48 -29.78 -7.32
C PHE A 287 4.04 -29.96 -7.82
N SER A 288 3.18 -30.60 -7.03
CA SER A 288 1.74 -30.59 -7.34
C SER A 288 1.10 -29.27 -6.90
N PHE A 289 0.26 -28.67 -7.75
CA PHE A 289 -0.58 -27.54 -7.36
C PHE A 289 -1.58 -27.93 -6.26
N LYS A 290 -1.95 -29.21 -6.15
CA LYS A 290 -2.62 -29.76 -4.98
C LYS A 290 -1.56 -30.15 -3.94
N THR A 291 -1.11 -29.15 -3.17
CA THR A 291 0.03 -29.28 -2.26
C THR A 291 -0.25 -30.20 -1.07
N GLY A 292 -1.50 -30.29 -0.63
CA GLY A 292 -1.90 -31.00 0.59
C GLY A 292 -1.44 -30.32 1.90
N MET A 293 -0.84 -29.13 1.82
CA MET A 293 -0.25 -28.41 2.95
C MET A 293 -1.08 -27.18 3.36
N GLU A 294 -0.83 -26.65 4.53
CA GLU A 294 -1.38 -25.38 5.01
C GLU A 294 -0.60 -24.22 4.39
N LEU A 295 -1.30 -23.24 3.79
CA LEU A 295 -0.68 -21.99 3.36
C LEU A 295 -0.44 -21.10 4.58
N VAL A 296 0.81 -20.69 4.79
CA VAL A 296 1.22 -19.77 5.87
C VAL A 296 1.26 -18.34 5.41
N TYR A 297 1.79 -18.11 4.20
CA TYR A 297 1.98 -16.77 3.62
C TYR A 297 2.07 -16.83 2.10
N MET A 298 1.65 -15.78 1.41
CA MET A 298 1.85 -15.63 -0.03
C MET A 298 2.08 -14.16 -0.39
N GLU A 299 3.07 -13.91 -1.25
CA GLU A 299 3.47 -12.56 -1.66
C GLU A 299 3.85 -12.52 -3.14
N SER A 300 3.45 -11.46 -3.82
CA SER A 300 3.84 -11.14 -5.18
C SER A 300 5.11 -10.29 -5.21
N THR A 301 6.06 -10.64 -6.06
CA THR A 301 7.31 -9.90 -6.24
C THR A 301 7.53 -9.52 -7.70
N ARG A 302 8.58 -8.71 -7.96
CA ARG A 302 9.10 -8.47 -9.31
C ARG A 302 10.28 -9.37 -9.66
N TYR A 303 10.73 -10.19 -8.72
CA TYR A 303 11.81 -11.14 -8.96
C TYR A 303 11.44 -12.10 -10.08
N SER A 304 12.41 -12.45 -10.93
CA SER A 304 12.23 -13.37 -12.07
C SER A 304 11.01 -13.01 -12.94
N SER A 305 10.84 -11.73 -13.23
CA SER A 305 9.74 -11.21 -14.05
C SER A 305 8.33 -11.40 -13.46
N GLY A 306 8.19 -11.50 -12.15
CA GLY A 306 6.87 -11.52 -11.49
C GLY A 306 6.55 -12.82 -10.76
N LEU A 307 7.50 -13.30 -9.97
CA LEU A 307 7.33 -14.51 -9.17
C LEU A 307 6.43 -14.25 -7.94
N VAL A 308 5.45 -15.11 -7.74
CA VAL A 308 4.66 -15.19 -6.52
C VAL A 308 5.25 -16.30 -5.66
N TYR A 309 5.66 -15.93 -4.44
CA TYR A 309 6.12 -16.89 -3.45
C TYR A 309 5.01 -17.30 -2.49
N ALA A 310 4.94 -18.58 -2.18
CA ALA A 310 4.03 -19.15 -1.20
C ALA A 310 4.81 -19.99 -0.18
N ILE A 311 4.59 -19.73 1.11
CA ILE A 311 5.16 -20.49 2.22
C ILE A 311 4.11 -21.48 2.72
N PHE A 312 4.47 -22.74 2.75
CA PHE A 312 3.61 -23.83 3.22
C PHE A 312 4.13 -24.44 4.50
N LYS A 313 3.22 -25.05 5.24
CA LYS A 313 3.51 -25.88 6.40
C LYS A 313 2.87 -27.26 6.22
N ASP A 314 3.67 -28.31 6.30
CA ASP A 314 3.20 -29.68 6.26
C ASP A 314 2.60 -30.14 7.61
N ASN A 315 2.08 -31.36 7.67
CA ASN A 315 1.50 -31.91 8.89
C ASN A 315 2.53 -32.16 10.02
N ALA A 316 3.82 -32.18 9.70
CA ALA A 316 4.92 -32.27 10.67
C ALA A 316 5.38 -30.90 11.18
N GLY A 317 4.80 -29.80 10.67
CA GLY A 317 5.18 -28.42 11.00
C GLY A 317 6.32 -27.87 10.17
N LYS A 318 6.91 -28.67 9.27
CA LYS A 318 8.02 -28.26 8.42
C LYS A 318 7.53 -27.30 7.33
N ARG A 319 8.29 -26.24 7.08
CA ARG A 319 7.97 -25.24 6.06
C ARG A 319 8.73 -25.44 4.77
N SER A 320 8.05 -25.13 3.66
CA SER A 320 8.58 -25.13 2.29
C SER A 320 8.15 -23.87 1.58
N ILE A 321 8.89 -23.46 0.54
CA ILE A 321 8.57 -22.27 -0.25
C ILE A 321 8.43 -22.70 -1.71
N TYR A 322 7.31 -22.33 -2.33
CA TYR A 322 7.06 -22.56 -3.75
C TYR A 322 6.95 -21.23 -4.48
N GLY A 323 7.51 -21.17 -5.68
CA GLY A 323 7.48 -19.99 -6.55
C GLY A 323 6.72 -20.28 -7.83
N ILE A 324 5.74 -19.42 -8.14
CA ILE A 324 4.91 -19.51 -9.33
C ILE A 324 5.08 -18.23 -10.13
N ASN A 325 5.58 -18.34 -11.36
CA ASN A 325 5.74 -17.21 -12.25
C ASN A 325 4.41 -16.90 -12.97
N MET A 326 4.03 -15.64 -12.90
CA MET A 326 2.79 -15.12 -13.47
C MET A 326 3.04 -14.04 -14.53
N SER A 327 4.25 -13.96 -15.10
CA SER A 327 4.60 -12.95 -16.12
C SER A 327 3.86 -13.11 -17.45
N GLY A 328 3.43 -14.34 -17.75
CA GLY A 328 2.57 -14.68 -18.89
C GLY A 328 1.09 -14.83 -18.48
N ASN A 329 0.25 -15.24 -19.43
CA ASN A 329 -1.16 -15.55 -19.18
C ASN A 329 -1.38 -16.92 -18.52
N GLY A 330 -0.45 -17.37 -17.66
CA GLY A 330 -0.48 -18.68 -17.06
C GLY A 330 0.13 -18.70 -15.66
N PHE A 331 0.21 -19.89 -15.12
CA PHE A 331 0.78 -20.20 -13.82
C PHE A 331 1.91 -21.20 -14.03
N VAL A 332 3.16 -20.70 -14.02
CA VAL A 332 4.35 -21.53 -14.29
C VAL A 332 5.09 -21.82 -12.99
N GLN A 333 5.25 -23.07 -12.66
CA GLN A 333 6.08 -23.49 -11.53
C GLN A 333 7.54 -23.18 -11.83
N GLU A 334 8.17 -22.29 -11.06
CA GLU A 334 9.54 -21.86 -11.31
C GLU A 334 10.49 -22.24 -10.18
N ALA A 335 10.01 -22.29 -8.95
CA ALA A 335 10.87 -22.54 -7.81
C ALA A 335 10.21 -23.47 -6.77
N LYS A 336 11.04 -24.34 -6.18
CA LYS A 336 10.68 -25.19 -5.04
C LYS A 336 11.86 -25.24 -4.09
N TYR A 337 11.63 -24.77 -2.87
CA TYR A 337 12.65 -24.77 -1.82
C TYR A 337 12.15 -25.60 -0.63
N GLU A 338 12.82 -26.71 -0.40
CA GLU A 338 12.59 -27.62 0.71
C GLU A 338 13.89 -27.80 1.50
N ASN A 339 13.82 -28.28 2.73
CA ASN A 339 14.99 -28.47 3.58
C ASN A 339 15.84 -27.18 3.73
N LEU A 340 15.16 -26.07 4.01
CA LEU A 340 15.80 -24.79 4.19
C LEU A 340 16.74 -24.81 5.40
N ASN A 341 17.99 -24.34 5.20
CA ASN A 341 18.93 -24.10 6.28
C ASN A 341 18.63 -22.75 6.93
N ALA A 342 17.44 -22.64 7.53
CA ALA A 342 16.88 -21.42 8.08
C ALA A 342 16.51 -21.63 9.55
N PRO A 343 17.32 -21.11 10.50
CA PRO A 343 17.10 -21.26 11.94
C PRO A 343 15.71 -20.77 12.36
N ASP A 344 15.00 -21.55 13.16
CA ASP A 344 13.68 -21.22 13.74
C ASP A 344 12.60 -20.78 12.71
N PHE A 345 12.78 -21.12 11.43
CA PHE A 345 11.87 -20.73 10.36
C PHE A 345 10.43 -21.24 10.60
N ASP A 346 10.29 -22.39 11.25
CA ASP A 346 9.02 -22.95 11.67
C ASP A 346 8.25 -22.07 12.67
N LYS A 347 8.95 -21.21 13.42
CA LYS A 347 8.39 -20.28 14.38
C LYS A 347 8.16 -18.86 13.82
N ALA A 348 8.69 -18.58 12.62
CA ALA A 348 8.63 -17.26 12.05
C ALA A 348 7.19 -16.76 11.86
N THR A 349 6.95 -15.47 12.17
CA THR A 349 5.62 -14.85 12.16
C THR A 349 5.46 -13.78 11.07
N SER A 350 6.55 -13.24 10.56
CA SER A 350 6.57 -12.21 9.53
C SER A 350 7.54 -12.56 8.41
N PHE A 351 7.18 -12.24 7.17
CA PHE A 351 7.96 -12.59 5.98
C PHE A 351 7.94 -11.44 4.98
N ALA A 352 9.00 -11.31 4.19
CA ALA A 352 9.06 -10.43 3.02
C ALA A 352 10.03 -10.99 1.98
N PHE A 353 9.64 -10.99 0.70
CA PHE A 353 10.50 -11.42 -0.40
C PHE A 353 11.04 -10.23 -1.18
N HIS A 354 12.33 -10.24 -1.49
CA HIS A 354 12.97 -9.17 -2.24
C HIS A 354 12.70 -9.30 -3.74
N SER A 355 12.53 -8.17 -4.43
CA SER A 355 12.17 -8.16 -5.85
C SER A 355 13.34 -8.15 -6.83
N GLN A 356 14.60 -7.99 -6.36
CA GLN A 356 15.80 -8.01 -7.20
C GLN A 356 16.71 -9.20 -6.90
N PHE A 357 16.65 -9.74 -5.69
CA PHE A 357 17.49 -10.84 -5.24
C PHE A 357 16.64 -12.03 -4.79
N PRO A 358 17.17 -13.27 -4.86
CA PRO A 358 16.46 -14.45 -4.35
C PRO A 358 16.52 -14.50 -2.80
N TYR A 359 16.02 -13.45 -2.15
CA TYR A 359 16.07 -13.28 -0.71
C TYR A 359 14.70 -13.32 -0.09
N MET A 360 14.59 -14.09 0.98
CA MET A 360 13.48 -14.05 1.91
C MET A 360 13.97 -13.48 3.24
N PHE A 361 13.30 -12.47 3.73
CA PHE A 361 13.45 -12.02 5.12
C PHE A 361 12.35 -12.67 5.96
N TYR A 362 12.72 -13.10 7.16
CA TYR A 362 11.75 -13.62 8.11
C TYR A 362 12.10 -13.19 9.55
N ALA A 363 11.09 -13.12 10.41
CA ALA A 363 11.26 -12.69 11.79
C ALA A 363 10.79 -13.77 12.77
N VAL A 364 11.56 -13.96 13.82
CA VAL A 364 11.25 -14.78 14.99
C VAL A 364 11.46 -13.92 16.22
N ASP A 365 10.39 -13.65 16.94
CA ASP A 365 10.37 -12.76 18.11
C ASP A 365 10.98 -11.37 17.76
N ASN A 366 12.11 -11.01 18.36
CA ASN A 366 12.83 -9.76 18.11
C ASN A 366 14.02 -9.89 17.14
N LYS A 367 14.13 -10.99 16.40
CA LYS A 367 15.23 -11.24 15.47
C LYS A 367 14.74 -11.29 14.03
N VAL A 368 15.50 -10.67 13.15
CA VAL A 368 15.28 -10.71 11.70
C VAL A 368 16.41 -11.47 11.04
N TYR A 369 16.07 -12.33 10.11
CA TYR A 369 17.00 -13.13 9.31
C TYR A 369 16.79 -12.86 7.83
N LEU A 370 17.88 -12.86 7.06
CA LEU A 370 17.89 -12.96 5.60
C LEU A 370 18.24 -14.39 5.21
N HIS A 371 17.37 -15.06 4.48
CA HIS A 371 17.65 -16.36 3.86
C HIS A 371 17.85 -16.17 2.36
N ASN A 372 19.04 -16.53 1.88
CA ASN A 372 19.36 -16.55 0.46
C ASN A 372 18.88 -17.88 -0.14
N LEU A 373 17.79 -17.82 -0.89
CA LEU A 373 17.16 -18.97 -1.54
C LEU A 373 18.04 -19.62 -2.59
N GLY A 374 18.95 -18.83 -3.23
CA GLY A 374 19.85 -19.34 -4.26
C GLY A 374 20.98 -20.20 -3.69
N THR A 375 21.45 -19.91 -2.47
CA THR A 375 22.57 -20.62 -1.81
C THR A 375 22.14 -21.46 -0.62
N ASN A 376 20.86 -21.40 -0.23
CA ASN A 376 20.30 -22.04 0.97
C ASN A 376 21.09 -21.68 2.25
N THR A 377 21.44 -20.40 2.38
CA THR A 377 22.22 -19.88 3.51
C THR A 377 21.45 -18.78 4.23
N THR A 378 21.51 -18.75 5.56
CA THR A 378 20.83 -17.74 6.38
C THR A 378 21.84 -16.85 7.09
N PHE A 379 21.53 -15.57 7.14
CA PHE A 379 22.31 -14.52 7.80
C PHE A 379 21.43 -13.81 8.84
N PRO A 380 21.86 -13.67 10.10
CA PRO A 380 21.19 -12.82 11.05
C PRO A 380 21.37 -11.35 10.66
N MET A 381 20.32 -10.56 10.80
CA MET A 381 20.35 -9.11 10.50
C MET A 381 20.67 -8.33 11.78
N ASP A 382 21.89 -8.46 12.30
CA ASP A 382 22.34 -7.86 13.57
C ASP A 382 22.29 -6.33 13.57
N ASN A 383 22.19 -5.71 12.39
CA ASN A 383 21.98 -4.26 12.24
C ASN A 383 20.54 -3.81 12.54
N ILE A 384 19.61 -4.74 12.67
CA ILE A 384 18.24 -4.50 13.10
C ILE A 384 18.19 -4.77 14.62
N VAL A 385 18.44 -3.73 15.40
CA VAL A 385 18.57 -3.85 16.87
C VAL A 385 17.22 -3.60 17.51
N LEU A 386 16.67 -4.64 18.15
CA LEU A 386 15.43 -4.60 18.92
C LEU A 386 15.72 -4.98 20.38
N GLY A 387 14.95 -4.41 21.31
CA GLY A 387 15.07 -4.71 22.74
C GLY A 387 14.46 -6.07 23.11
N ASP A 388 14.75 -6.55 24.33
CA ASP A 388 14.24 -7.83 24.84
C ASP A 388 12.71 -7.91 24.95
N ASN A 389 12.04 -6.76 25.16
CA ASN A 389 10.59 -6.65 25.21
C ASN A 389 9.95 -6.17 23.90
N GLU A 390 10.68 -6.24 22.80
CA GLU A 390 10.19 -5.88 21.49
C GLU A 390 9.96 -7.12 20.64
N GLU A 391 8.95 -7.05 19.79
CA GLU A 391 8.69 -8.04 18.74
C GLU A 391 8.66 -7.38 17.36
N VAL A 392 9.03 -8.12 16.33
CA VAL A 392 8.78 -7.72 14.95
C VAL A 392 7.31 -7.96 14.63
N THR A 393 6.61 -6.91 14.22
CA THR A 393 5.18 -6.98 13.88
C THR A 393 4.92 -7.04 12.39
N MET A 394 5.88 -6.56 11.59
CA MET A 394 5.76 -6.51 10.12
C MET A 394 7.14 -6.51 9.48
N LEU A 395 7.28 -7.32 8.41
CA LEU A 395 8.33 -7.18 7.39
C LEU A 395 7.65 -6.92 6.05
N LYS A 396 8.13 -5.95 5.27
CA LYS A 396 7.52 -5.63 3.98
C LYS A 396 8.48 -4.89 3.05
N PHE A 397 8.33 -5.12 1.75
CA PHE A 397 8.80 -4.24 0.69
C PHE A 397 7.61 -3.49 0.10
N ASN A 398 7.73 -2.17 -0.09
CA ASN A 398 6.66 -1.42 -0.73
C ASN A 398 6.86 -1.42 -2.24
N LEU A 399 6.19 -2.32 -2.93
CA LEU A 399 6.16 -2.30 -4.39
C LEU A 399 5.13 -1.29 -4.87
N TYR A 400 5.60 -0.20 -5.50
CA TYR A 400 4.71 0.78 -6.09
C TYR A 400 3.86 0.14 -7.19
N ARG A 401 2.55 0.24 -7.05
CA ARG A 401 1.59 -0.19 -8.06
C ARG A 401 1.31 1.01 -8.96
N GLN A 402 1.80 0.93 -10.18
CA GLN A 402 1.71 2.05 -11.10
C GLN A 402 0.48 1.99 -11.97
N CYS A 403 -0.05 3.17 -12.30
CA CYS A 403 -1.16 3.33 -13.21
C CYS A 403 -0.73 3.37 -14.67
N SER A 404 0.49 3.80 -14.98
CA SER A 404 1.02 3.88 -16.34
C SER A 404 2.54 3.72 -16.38
N LEU A 405 3.08 3.40 -17.57
CA LEU A 405 4.53 3.40 -17.80
C LEU A 405 5.13 4.82 -17.73
N ASP A 406 4.34 5.84 -18.07
CA ASP A 406 4.78 7.23 -18.02
C ASP A 406 5.01 7.72 -16.58
N ASP A 407 4.17 7.29 -15.64
CA ASP A 407 4.37 7.59 -14.22
C ASP A 407 5.69 7.00 -13.68
N LEU A 408 6.13 5.86 -14.25
CA LEU A 408 7.43 5.25 -13.93
C LEU A 408 8.60 6.05 -14.41
N ASN A 409 8.53 6.49 -15.66
CA ASN A 409 9.63 7.20 -16.30
C ASN A 409 9.86 8.58 -15.69
N ASN A 410 8.87 9.11 -14.98
CA ASN A 410 8.92 10.42 -14.33
C ASN A 410 9.33 10.37 -12.85
N GLN A 411 9.48 9.18 -12.25
CA GLN A 411 9.94 9.04 -10.87
C GLN A 411 11.47 9.09 -10.79
N SER A 412 11.99 9.73 -9.75
CA SER A 412 13.43 9.76 -9.51
C SER A 412 13.97 8.37 -9.16
N ASP A 413 15.24 8.12 -9.48
CA ASP A 413 15.92 6.87 -9.10
C ASP A 413 15.89 6.64 -7.58
N GLU A 414 16.00 7.71 -6.79
CA GLU A 414 15.90 7.64 -5.34
C GLU A 414 14.51 7.19 -4.88
N PHE A 415 13.45 7.72 -5.47
CA PHE A 415 12.08 7.30 -5.18
C PHE A 415 11.88 5.82 -5.54
N MET A 416 12.34 5.42 -6.73
CA MET A 416 12.23 4.03 -7.18
C MET A 416 13.05 3.06 -6.30
N ALA A 417 14.18 3.49 -5.76
CA ALA A 417 15.01 2.67 -4.87
C ALA A 417 14.29 2.32 -3.55
N ARG A 418 13.38 3.16 -3.06
CA ARG A 418 12.60 2.92 -1.82
C ARG A 418 11.77 1.63 -1.87
N GLN A 419 11.38 1.15 -3.05
CA GLN A 419 10.65 -0.12 -3.16
C GLN A 419 11.49 -1.36 -2.83
N TYR A 420 12.82 -1.22 -2.74
CA TYR A 420 13.78 -2.28 -2.42
C TYR A 420 14.33 -2.15 -1.01
N GLU A 421 13.84 -1.22 -0.20
CA GLU A 421 14.17 -1.11 1.21
C GLU A 421 13.27 -2.02 2.03
N LEU A 422 13.88 -2.82 2.91
CA LEU A 422 13.12 -3.60 3.89
C LEU A 422 12.52 -2.66 4.93
N MET A 423 11.23 -2.67 5.06
CA MET A 423 10.51 -2.03 6.16
C MET A 423 10.34 -3.02 7.29
N VAL A 424 10.75 -2.61 8.49
CA VAL A 424 10.63 -3.41 9.70
C VAL A 424 9.75 -2.65 10.69
N GLY A 425 8.55 -3.15 10.91
CA GLY A 425 7.69 -2.73 12.00
C GLY A 425 8.01 -3.52 13.25
N SER A 426 8.19 -2.84 14.39
CA SER A 426 8.36 -3.47 15.69
C SER A 426 7.47 -2.82 16.74
N TYR A 427 7.27 -3.51 17.87
CA TYR A 427 6.48 -3.01 18.98
C TYR A 427 7.13 -3.35 20.32
N ASN A 428 7.33 -2.32 21.14
CA ASN A 428 7.83 -2.46 22.50
C ASN A 428 6.66 -2.60 23.49
N HIS A 429 6.52 -3.78 24.07
CA HIS A 429 5.46 -4.09 25.05
C HIS A 429 5.59 -3.36 26.39
N SER A 430 6.74 -2.74 26.65
CA SER A 430 6.97 -1.93 27.86
C SER A 430 6.48 -0.49 27.72
N ALA A 431 6.01 -0.07 26.54
CA ALA A 431 5.46 1.27 26.34
C ALA A 431 4.12 1.43 27.10
N LEU A 432 4.00 2.52 27.86
CA LEU A 432 2.85 2.74 28.77
C LEU A 432 1.63 3.33 28.07
N ASP A 433 1.80 3.94 26.91
CA ASP A 433 0.82 4.78 26.21
C ASP A 433 0.33 4.19 24.86
N ASN A 434 0.55 2.90 24.64
CA ASN A 434 0.28 2.20 23.38
C ASN A 434 1.08 2.73 22.17
N ASN A 435 2.10 3.56 22.36
CA ASN A 435 2.94 4.16 21.31
C ASN A 435 4.32 3.49 21.20
N GLY A 436 4.40 2.21 21.53
CA GLY A 436 5.64 1.42 21.47
C GLY A 436 6.08 1.01 20.07
N GLY A 437 5.32 1.40 19.04
CA GLY A 437 5.61 1.04 17.64
C GLY A 437 6.75 1.85 17.04
N ARG A 438 7.61 1.16 16.28
CA ARG A 438 8.70 1.74 15.48
C ARG A 438 8.64 1.21 14.06
N LEU A 439 9.00 2.04 13.09
CA LEU A 439 9.15 1.69 11.69
C LEU A 439 10.53 2.05 11.20
N GLY A 440 11.35 1.05 10.91
CA GLY A 440 12.69 1.21 10.35
C GLY A 440 12.73 0.90 8.87
N PHE A 441 13.60 1.61 8.13
CA PHE A 441 13.84 1.44 6.69
C PHE A 441 15.28 1.03 6.47
N TYR A 442 15.46 -0.11 5.78
CA TYR A 442 16.74 -0.77 5.63
C TYR A 442 17.02 -1.12 4.16
N PRO A 443 17.82 -0.31 3.41
CA PRO A 443 18.38 -0.72 2.12
C PRO A 443 19.09 -2.07 2.21
N VAL A 444 18.85 -2.93 1.21
CA VAL A 444 19.41 -4.28 1.14
C VAL A 444 20.67 -4.28 0.29
N ASP A 445 21.76 -4.78 0.85
CA ASP A 445 23.01 -5.03 0.13
C ASP A 445 23.05 -6.47 -0.40
N GLY A 446 22.82 -6.62 -1.70
CA GLY A 446 22.81 -7.91 -2.37
C GLY A 446 24.19 -8.56 -2.52
N VAL A 447 25.27 -7.82 -2.33
CA VAL A 447 26.64 -8.35 -2.40
C VAL A 447 27.04 -8.97 -1.07
N ASN A 448 26.73 -8.28 0.03
CA ASN A 448 27.15 -8.69 1.37
C ASN A 448 26.07 -9.46 2.14
N ASN A 449 24.89 -9.72 1.55
CA ASN A 449 23.74 -10.36 2.22
C ASN A 449 23.43 -9.67 3.56
N SER A 450 23.32 -8.36 3.54
CA SER A 450 23.12 -7.52 4.73
C SER A 450 22.15 -6.38 4.48
N VAL A 451 21.80 -5.68 5.54
CA VAL A 451 20.98 -4.46 5.47
C VAL A 451 21.68 -3.32 6.21
N THR A 452 21.36 -2.09 5.85
CA THR A 452 21.85 -0.90 6.55
C THR A 452 20.68 -0.02 6.96
N LYS A 453 20.64 0.43 8.22
CA LYS A 453 19.56 1.32 8.66
C LYS A 453 19.71 2.70 8.01
N ARG A 454 18.74 3.11 7.19
CA ARG A 454 18.67 4.45 6.63
C ARG A 454 18.00 5.43 7.59
N THR A 455 16.84 5.06 8.11
CA THR A 455 16.06 5.90 9.01
C THR A 455 15.09 5.05 9.84
N GLU A 456 14.59 5.63 10.93
CA GLU A 456 13.59 5.02 11.79
C GLU A 456 12.67 6.09 12.36
N TYR A 457 11.39 5.76 12.47
CA TYR A 457 10.38 6.60 13.10
C TYR A 457 9.70 5.81 14.21
N SER A 458 9.25 6.49 15.26
CA SER A 458 8.65 5.89 16.45
C SER A 458 7.38 6.63 16.87
N GLY A 459 6.68 6.14 17.89
CA GLY A 459 5.44 6.73 18.39
C GLY A 459 4.18 6.16 17.74
N PHE A 460 4.32 5.08 16.97
CA PHE A 460 3.21 4.34 16.40
C PHE A 460 2.58 3.40 17.44
N ALA A 461 1.35 2.96 17.17
CA ALA A 461 0.82 1.78 17.85
C ALA A 461 1.42 0.50 17.24
N LYS A 462 0.89 -0.68 17.51
CA LYS A 462 1.40 -1.95 16.97
C LYS A 462 1.17 -2.00 15.46
N ILE A 463 2.24 -1.84 14.67
CA ILE A 463 2.18 -1.73 13.22
C ILE A 463 1.70 -3.05 12.62
N LYS A 464 0.67 -2.98 11.78
CA LYS A 464 0.13 -4.10 11.03
C LYS A 464 0.54 -4.06 9.56
N ASP A 465 0.46 -2.88 8.94
CA ASP A 465 0.76 -2.73 7.52
C ASP A 465 1.18 -1.29 7.20
N VAL A 466 1.92 -1.11 6.11
CA VAL A 466 2.43 0.19 5.65
C VAL A 466 2.33 0.26 4.13
N VAL A 467 1.90 1.41 3.61
CA VAL A 467 1.92 1.69 2.17
C VAL A 467 2.35 3.13 1.92
N TYR A 468 3.10 3.35 0.85
CA TYR A 468 3.45 4.70 0.43
C TYR A 468 2.31 5.30 -0.40
N ARG A 469 1.84 6.48 0.01
CA ARG A 469 0.94 7.32 -0.75
C ARG A 469 1.77 8.25 -1.63
N GLU A 470 1.71 8.02 -2.92
CA GLU A 470 2.39 8.83 -3.91
C GLU A 470 1.63 10.14 -4.13
N ARG A 471 2.39 11.19 -4.40
CA ARG A 471 1.85 12.46 -4.87
C ARG A 471 1.64 12.39 -6.38
N ARG A 472 0.43 12.67 -6.82
CA ARG A 472 0.08 12.71 -8.25
C ARG A 472 -0.66 14.00 -8.60
#